data_e526f8be66ad4e77f0716188d7269e2a
#
_entry.id   e526f8be66ad4e77f0716188d7269e2a
#
_cell.length_a   1.000
_cell.length_b   1.000
_cell.length_c   1.000
_cell.angle_alpha   90.00
_cell.angle_beta   90.00
_cell.angle_gamma   90.00
#
_symmetry.space_group_name_H-M   'P 1'
#
loop_
_entity.id
_entity.type
_entity.pdbx_description
1 polymer ?
#
loop_
_entity_poly.entity_id
_entity_poly.type
_entity_poly.pdbx_seq_one_letter_code
_entity_poly.pdbx_strand_id
1 'polypeptide(L)'
;MSIPHLPALRKGKPYDSLEKNQVKDYKTGEVKAEVSQVNAGIVRKDLAKIGEARASLKKFTVAELIEISAKAGDLFLNGTLPLGDRGHTQSPQDYIATLSQTSGLPHVMVKRNMAKLHFALTNMKMILNGLSRGLDMSVIDVGFGEQAGCPVSYFPTTQCLGLVMPSNSPAVNSLWLPAIALKTPVFIKPGKDEPWTPFRLIQAFIAAGAPAEAFGFYPTDHEGSGEVVKLSGRSLVFGDVGTVKQYENNPAVQVHGPGWSKIIIGEDQIENWRDHLDVMVASISDNGGRSCINASAVIVPKYGKEIAEALAERLGPYDPMPSDDENAKLSGFANAKMAEYIDGTIDADLKIPGAEDVTAKYRHGPRKVEFEGGTFLRPTIIRCDSFAHPLSNREFLCPYASVVECPQSEVLSKIGYSLIVTAITKDPVFSEALLECGDIDRLNLGPLSTMKISWDQPHEGNMFEFLYKRRSIDRCWN
;
A
#
# COMPACT_ATOMS: atom_id res chain seq x y z
N MET A 1 -8.76 -30.64 11.17
CA MET A 1 -8.48 -29.57 12.15
C MET A 1 -9.63 -28.60 12.13
N SER A 2 -9.97 -27.97 13.26
CA SER A 2 -11.01 -26.94 13.28
C SER A 2 -10.56 -25.71 12.50
N ILE A 3 -11.51 -25.03 11.84
CA ILE A 3 -11.24 -23.81 11.08
C ILE A 3 -10.86 -22.69 12.07
N PRO A 4 -9.77 -21.93 11.84
CA PRO A 4 -9.42 -20.79 12.67
C PRO A 4 -10.53 -19.74 12.69
N HIS A 5 -10.72 -19.10 13.86
CA HIS A 5 -11.62 -17.97 14.00
C HIS A 5 -10.81 -16.72 14.34
N LEU A 6 -10.95 -15.69 13.52
CA LEU A 6 -10.41 -14.36 13.76
C LEU A 6 -11.49 -13.50 14.43
N PRO A 7 -11.41 -13.28 15.74
CA PRO A 7 -12.36 -12.41 16.44
C PRO A 7 -12.12 -10.96 16.04
N ALA A 8 -13.12 -10.12 16.17
CA ALA A 8 -12.87 -8.69 16.26
C ALA A 8 -12.06 -8.41 17.55
N LEU A 9 -11.15 -7.42 17.49
CA LEU A 9 -10.39 -6.99 18.67
C LEU A 9 -10.93 -5.63 19.12
N ARG A 10 -11.69 -5.64 20.21
CA ARG A 10 -12.25 -4.43 20.82
C ARG A 10 -11.27 -3.90 21.87
N LYS A 11 -10.45 -2.91 21.49
CA LYS A 11 -9.32 -2.43 22.32
C LYS A 11 -8.44 -3.61 22.77
N GLY A 12 -8.00 -4.41 21.81
CA GLY A 12 -7.17 -5.59 22.02
C GLY A 12 -7.87 -6.81 22.60
N LYS A 13 -9.13 -6.72 23.03
CA LYS A 13 -9.89 -7.85 23.62
C LYS A 13 -10.67 -8.60 22.54
N PRO A 14 -10.51 -9.91 22.45
CA PRO A 14 -11.27 -10.72 21.51
C PRO A 14 -12.79 -10.57 21.71
N TYR A 15 -13.50 -10.47 20.60
CA TYR A 15 -14.96 -10.42 20.56
C TYR A 15 -15.46 -11.36 19.45
N ASP A 16 -16.14 -12.43 19.86
CA ASP A 16 -16.80 -13.37 18.95
C ASP A 16 -18.20 -12.83 18.63
N SER A 17 -18.39 -12.43 17.37
CA SER A 17 -19.69 -11.95 16.87
C SER A 17 -20.55 -13.12 16.39
N LEU A 18 -21.86 -12.95 16.46
CA LEU A 18 -22.80 -13.89 15.84
C LEU A 18 -22.68 -13.88 14.31
N GLU A 19 -22.42 -12.71 13.73
CA GLU A 19 -22.20 -12.57 12.30
C GLU A 19 -20.73 -12.82 11.97
N LYS A 20 -20.49 -13.68 10.98
CA LYS A 20 -19.14 -14.07 10.54
C LYS A 20 -19.08 -14.13 9.03
N ASN A 21 -17.96 -13.68 8.48
CA ASN A 21 -17.61 -13.88 7.09
C ASN A 21 -16.58 -15.01 6.97
N GLN A 22 -16.63 -15.75 5.87
CA GLN A 22 -15.65 -16.77 5.54
C GLN A 22 -14.58 -16.19 4.62
N VAL A 23 -13.33 -16.41 4.96
CA VAL A 23 -12.18 -16.17 4.06
C VAL A 23 -11.85 -17.50 3.40
N LYS A 24 -11.85 -17.52 2.06
CA LYS A 24 -11.75 -18.73 1.26
C LYS A 24 -10.49 -18.73 0.42
N ASP A 25 -9.98 -19.91 0.19
CA ASP A 25 -8.98 -20.16 -0.84
C ASP A 25 -9.59 -19.81 -2.22
N TYR A 26 -8.91 -18.94 -2.95
CA TYR A 26 -9.43 -18.42 -4.22
C TYR A 26 -9.44 -19.46 -5.36
N LYS A 27 -8.64 -20.52 -5.24
CA LYS A 27 -8.58 -21.61 -6.22
C LYS A 27 -9.62 -22.70 -5.94
N THR A 28 -9.77 -23.07 -4.67
CA THR A 28 -10.55 -24.27 -4.29
C THR A 28 -11.90 -23.91 -3.66
N GLY A 29 -12.08 -22.68 -3.19
CA GLY A 29 -13.24 -22.28 -2.41
C GLY A 29 -13.26 -22.81 -0.97
N GLU A 30 -12.22 -23.55 -0.53
CA GLU A 30 -12.10 -24.06 0.84
C GLU A 30 -12.04 -22.91 1.84
N VAL A 31 -12.78 -23.03 2.96
CA VAL A 31 -12.77 -22.04 4.03
C VAL A 31 -11.47 -22.11 4.81
N LYS A 32 -10.70 -21.03 4.84
CA LYS A 32 -9.43 -20.91 5.59
C LYS A 32 -9.61 -20.29 6.96
N ALA A 33 -10.58 -19.41 7.14
CA ALA A 33 -10.98 -18.88 8.45
C ALA A 33 -12.42 -18.37 8.44
N GLU A 34 -12.99 -18.29 9.66
CA GLU A 34 -14.15 -17.46 9.97
C GLU A 34 -13.67 -16.14 10.59
N VAL A 35 -14.27 -15.03 10.21
CA VAL A 35 -13.90 -13.68 10.69
C VAL A 35 -15.14 -13.01 11.25
N SER A 36 -15.14 -12.73 12.55
CA SER A 36 -16.23 -12.00 13.22
C SER A 36 -16.48 -10.65 12.58
N GLN A 37 -17.75 -10.34 12.28
CA GLN A 37 -18.17 -9.05 11.77
C GLN A 37 -18.77 -8.22 12.89
N VAL A 38 -18.44 -6.94 12.96
CA VAL A 38 -19.04 -6.00 13.90
C VAL A 38 -19.89 -4.99 13.15
N ASN A 39 -21.00 -4.58 13.73
CA ASN A 39 -21.84 -3.55 13.15
C ASN A 39 -21.39 -2.13 13.55
N ALA A 40 -21.90 -1.13 12.86
CA ALA A 40 -21.61 0.29 13.10
C ALA A 40 -21.87 0.72 14.56
N GLY A 41 -22.85 0.13 15.24
CA GLY A 41 -23.17 0.41 16.64
C GLY A 41 -22.04 0.02 17.60
N ILE A 42 -21.38 -1.13 17.37
CA ILE A 42 -20.21 -1.56 18.14
C ILE A 42 -19.04 -0.60 17.90
N VAL A 43 -18.79 -0.22 16.64
CA VAL A 43 -17.73 0.73 16.28
C VAL A 43 -17.96 2.06 17.00
N ARG A 44 -19.17 2.63 16.94
CA ARG A 44 -19.53 3.87 17.64
C ARG A 44 -19.29 3.78 19.15
N LYS A 45 -19.73 2.68 19.77
CA LYS A 45 -19.58 2.49 21.22
C LYS A 45 -18.11 2.45 21.67
N ASP A 46 -17.26 1.80 20.89
CA ASP A 46 -15.84 1.64 21.25
C ASP A 46 -15.04 2.90 20.99
N LEU A 47 -15.28 3.58 19.87
CA LEU A 47 -14.61 4.84 19.53
C LEU A 47 -15.03 6.01 20.44
N ALA A 48 -16.22 5.98 21.02
CA ALA A 48 -16.63 6.97 22.02
C ALA A 48 -15.75 6.97 23.29
N LYS A 49 -15.01 5.87 23.57
CA LYS A 49 -14.10 5.72 24.71
C LYS A 49 -12.64 5.61 24.31
N ILE A 50 -12.26 6.24 23.22
CA ILE A 50 -10.94 6.07 22.61
C ILE A 50 -9.79 6.66 23.46
N GLY A 51 -10.06 7.64 24.31
CA GLY A 51 -9.04 8.25 25.17
C GLY A 51 -8.31 7.27 26.07
N GLU A 52 -8.96 6.16 26.47
CA GLU A 52 -8.33 5.09 27.27
C GLU A 52 -7.19 4.40 26.51
N ALA A 53 -7.39 4.14 25.22
CA ALA A 53 -6.38 3.52 24.36
C ALA A 53 -5.15 4.42 24.17
N ARG A 54 -5.35 5.71 23.98
CA ARG A 54 -4.24 6.65 23.92
C ARG A 54 -3.51 6.78 25.26
N ALA A 55 -4.25 6.79 26.38
CA ALA A 55 -3.66 6.85 27.72
C ALA A 55 -2.74 5.65 28.00
N SER A 56 -3.01 4.47 27.44
CA SER A 56 -2.14 3.31 27.59
C SER A 56 -0.78 3.49 26.90
N LEU A 57 -0.74 4.06 25.68
CA LEU A 57 0.50 4.38 24.96
C LEU A 57 1.29 5.51 25.59
N LYS A 58 0.62 6.48 26.25
CA LYS A 58 1.30 7.59 26.92
C LYS A 58 2.16 7.15 28.12
N LYS A 59 2.00 5.94 28.62
CA LYS A 59 2.83 5.38 29.70
C LYS A 59 4.23 5.02 29.22
N PHE A 60 4.45 4.92 27.94
CA PHE A 60 5.73 4.60 27.31
C PHE A 60 6.34 5.88 26.73
N THR A 61 7.66 5.95 26.71
CA THR A 61 8.40 6.92 25.89
C THR A 61 8.38 6.52 24.43
N VAL A 62 8.61 7.47 23.53
CA VAL A 62 8.76 7.16 22.10
C VAL A 62 9.91 6.17 21.87
N ALA A 63 11.01 6.29 22.63
CA ALA A 63 12.14 5.37 22.54
C ALA A 63 11.74 3.92 22.87
N GLU A 64 11.00 3.70 23.95
CA GLU A 64 10.48 2.37 24.31
C GLU A 64 9.52 1.82 23.24
N LEU A 65 8.68 2.66 22.64
CA LEU A 65 7.77 2.23 21.58
C LEU A 65 8.52 1.89 20.28
N ILE A 66 9.65 2.55 20.00
CA ILE A 66 10.56 2.19 18.89
C ILE A 66 11.19 0.81 19.15
N GLU A 67 11.64 0.53 20.37
CA GLU A 67 12.17 -0.79 20.73
C GLU A 67 11.10 -1.89 20.63
N ILE A 68 9.90 -1.61 21.10
CA ILE A 68 8.74 -2.51 20.93
C ILE A 68 8.45 -2.75 19.45
N SER A 69 8.52 -1.71 18.61
CA SER A 69 8.34 -1.86 17.16
C SER A 69 9.38 -2.80 16.55
N ALA A 70 10.66 -2.66 16.94
CA ALA A 70 11.71 -3.55 16.44
C ALA A 70 11.48 -5.00 16.85
N LYS A 71 11.15 -5.25 18.14
CA LYS A 71 10.79 -6.60 18.62
C LYS A 71 9.56 -7.16 17.91
N ALA A 72 8.56 -6.32 17.65
CA ALA A 72 7.37 -6.71 16.90
C ALA A 72 7.73 -7.10 15.45
N GLY A 73 8.70 -6.41 14.83
CA GLY A 73 9.23 -6.77 13.52
C GLY A 73 9.83 -8.17 13.48
N ASP A 74 10.69 -8.49 14.44
CA ASP A 74 11.30 -9.83 14.54
C ASP A 74 10.25 -10.92 14.80
N LEU A 75 9.29 -10.65 15.67
CA LEU A 75 8.17 -11.56 15.93
C LEU A 75 7.27 -11.74 14.73
N PHE A 76 6.97 -10.66 14.01
CA PHE A 76 6.17 -10.72 12.78
C PHE A 76 6.85 -11.59 11.71
N LEU A 77 8.16 -11.42 11.51
CA LEU A 77 8.90 -12.15 10.47
C LEU A 77 9.14 -13.62 10.88
N ASN A 78 9.52 -13.88 12.14
CA ASN A 78 10.09 -15.17 12.54
C ASN A 78 9.24 -15.91 13.59
N GLY A 79 8.33 -15.23 14.28
CA GLY A 79 7.60 -15.79 15.41
C GLY A 79 6.40 -16.66 15.01
N THR A 80 6.14 -17.69 15.81
CA THR A 80 4.84 -18.35 15.83
C THR A 80 3.92 -17.54 16.76
N LEU A 81 2.88 -16.95 16.20
CA LEU A 81 2.00 -16.01 16.88
C LEU A 81 0.59 -16.60 17.06
N PRO A 82 -0.19 -16.14 18.05
CA PRO A 82 -1.59 -16.53 18.16
C PRO A 82 -2.38 -16.19 16.89
N LEU A 83 -3.22 -17.12 16.49
CA LEU A 83 -4.16 -16.93 15.38
C LEU A 83 -5.59 -17.07 15.91
N GLY A 84 -6.22 -15.93 16.15
CA GLY A 84 -7.57 -15.91 16.67
C GLY A 84 -7.67 -16.23 18.18
N ASP A 85 -8.81 -16.75 18.58
CA ASP A 85 -9.22 -16.94 19.99
C ASP A 85 -9.47 -18.40 20.38
N ARG A 86 -9.24 -19.36 19.44
CA ARG A 86 -9.53 -20.79 19.66
C ARG A 86 -8.25 -21.64 19.81
N GLY A 87 -7.16 -21.04 20.29
CA GLY A 87 -5.91 -21.76 20.53
C GLY A 87 -5.08 -22.08 19.29
N HIS A 88 -5.46 -21.58 18.12
CA HIS A 88 -4.64 -21.70 16.91
C HIS A 88 -3.43 -20.78 17.00
N THR A 89 -2.36 -21.19 16.35
CA THR A 89 -1.15 -20.40 16.15
C THR A 89 -0.82 -20.35 14.67
N GLN A 90 -0.02 -19.36 14.26
CA GLN A 90 0.41 -19.15 12.89
C GLN A 90 1.93 -18.97 12.87
N SER A 91 2.63 -19.94 12.31
CA SER A 91 4.05 -19.77 11.96
C SER A 91 4.21 -18.82 10.77
N PRO A 92 5.42 -18.34 10.46
CA PRO A 92 5.67 -17.58 9.23
C PRO A 92 5.27 -18.35 7.96
N GLN A 93 5.49 -19.65 7.94
CA GLN A 93 5.14 -20.53 6.81
C GLN A 93 3.62 -20.63 6.64
N ASP A 94 2.88 -20.81 7.74
CA ASP A 94 1.41 -20.83 7.71
C ASP A 94 0.85 -19.49 7.22
N TYR A 95 1.44 -18.37 7.66
CA TYR A 95 1.05 -17.03 7.20
C TYR A 95 1.27 -16.90 5.69
N ILE A 96 2.45 -17.27 5.18
CA ILE A 96 2.77 -17.20 3.75
C ILE A 96 1.77 -18.03 2.94
N ALA A 97 1.56 -19.28 3.35
CA ALA A 97 0.65 -20.17 2.64
C ALA A 97 -0.80 -19.68 2.65
N THR A 98 -1.30 -19.28 3.83
CA THR A 98 -2.70 -18.85 3.97
C THR A 98 -2.95 -17.53 3.24
N LEU A 99 -2.03 -16.57 3.34
CA LEU A 99 -2.16 -15.29 2.62
C LEU A 99 -2.13 -15.53 1.11
N SER A 100 -1.22 -16.37 0.63
CA SER A 100 -1.16 -16.76 -0.79
C SER A 100 -2.49 -17.35 -1.27
N GLN A 101 -3.04 -18.29 -0.50
CA GLN A 101 -4.30 -18.96 -0.81
C GLN A 101 -5.52 -18.03 -0.85
N THR A 102 -5.52 -16.94 -0.11
CA THR A 102 -6.69 -16.06 -0.05
C THR A 102 -6.56 -14.79 -0.87
N SER A 103 -5.33 -14.32 -1.11
CA SER A 103 -5.06 -13.08 -1.86
C SER A 103 -4.61 -13.31 -3.30
N GLY A 104 -4.14 -14.52 -3.62
CA GLY A 104 -3.56 -14.86 -4.92
C GLY A 104 -2.09 -14.45 -5.10
N LEU A 105 -1.43 -13.87 -4.08
CA LEU A 105 -0.02 -13.52 -4.15
C LEU A 105 0.85 -14.78 -4.06
N PRO A 106 1.83 -15.02 -4.95
CA PRO A 106 2.80 -16.10 -4.80
C PRO A 106 3.62 -15.98 -3.52
N HIS A 107 4.09 -17.10 -2.97
CA HIS A 107 4.90 -17.16 -1.74
C HIS A 107 6.12 -16.21 -1.80
N VAL A 108 6.80 -16.14 -2.93
CA VAL A 108 7.95 -15.25 -3.13
C VAL A 108 7.59 -13.77 -2.92
N MET A 109 6.40 -13.36 -3.36
CA MET A 109 5.93 -11.98 -3.17
C MET A 109 5.47 -11.73 -1.74
N VAL A 110 4.82 -12.71 -1.10
CA VAL A 110 4.46 -12.63 0.33
C VAL A 110 5.72 -12.45 1.18
N LYS A 111 6.76 -13.28 0.96
CA LYS A 111 8.06 -13.19 1.64
C LYS A 111 8.69 -11.79 1.47
N ARG A 112 8.69 -11.24 0.25
CA ARG A 112 9.20 -9.87 -0.03
C ARG A 112 8.41 -8.79 0.72
N ASN A 113 7.08 -8.92 0.78
CA ASN A 113 6.24 -8.00 1.55
C ASN A 113 6.49 -8.12 3.05
N MET A 114 6.68 -9.34 3.59
CA MET A 114 7.09 -9.54 5.00
C MET A 114 8.41 -8.84 5.29
N ALA A 115 9.40 -8.97 4.42
CA ALA A 115 10.70 -8.31 4.59
C ALA A 115 10.56 -6.77 4.60
N LYS A 116 9.68 -6.19 3.78
CA LYS A 116 9.38 -4.75 3.80
C LYS A 116 8.78 -4.31 5.14
N LEU A 117 7.81 -5.06 5.67
CA LEU A 117 7.18 -4.76 6.96
C LEU A 117 8.18 -4.91 8.11
N HIS A 118 9.00 -5.97 8.09
CA HIS A 118 10.09 -6.16 9.05
C HIS A 118 11.06 -4.97 9.01
N PHE A 119 11.50 -4.56 7.81
CA PHE A 119 12.38 -3.41 7.67
C PHE A 119 11.77 -2.14 8.27
N ALA A 120 10.51 -1.85 7.99
CA ALA A 120 9.82 -0.68 8.53
C ALA A 120 9.76 -0.70 10.06
N LEU A 121 9.47 -1.86 10.65
CA LEU A 121 9.38 -2.03 12.11
C LEU A 121 10.74 -1.91 12.81
N THR A 122 11.78 -2.53 12.25
CA THR A 122 13.13 -2.53 12.84
C THR A 122 13.90 -1.23 12.61
N ASN A 123 13.49 -0.41 11.63
CA ASN A 123 14.10 0.88 11.32
C ASN A 123 13.22 2.08 11.70
N MET A 124 12.30 1.91 12.64
CA MET A 124 11.32 2.93 13.02
C MET A 124 11.98 4.25 13.45
N LYS A 125 13.12 4.19 14.13
CA LYS A 125 13.87 5.40 14.52
C LYS A 125 14.31 6.22 13.30
N MET A 126 14.83 5.56 12.25
CA MET A 126 15.24 6.21 11.00
C MET A 126 14.01 6.82 10.30
N ILE A 127 12.92 6.09 10.24
CA ILE A 127 11.66 6.54 9.62
C ILE A 127 11.15 7.80 10.31
N LEU A 128 11.01 7.77 11.63
CA LEU A 128 10.54 8.93 12.39
C LEU A 128 11.47 10.13 12.29
N ASN A 129 12.79 9.89 12.28
CA ASN A 129 13.77 10.95 12.08
C ASN A 129 13.58 11.65 10.72
N GLY A 130 13.38 10.89 9.66
CA GLY A 130 13.12 11.44 8.33
C GLY A 130 11.78 12.19 8.27
N LEU A 131 10.69 11.59 8.74
CA LEU A 131 9.36 12.18 8.72
C LEU A 131 9.26 13.46 9.56
N SER A 132 10.01 13.56 10.66
CA SER A 132 10.04 14.72 11.57
C SER A 132 11.18 15.70 11.26
N ARG A 133 12.00 15.42 10.24
CA ARG A 133 13.16 16.24 9.84
C ARG A 133 14.15 16.44 10.99
N GLY A 134 14.48 15.34 11.68
CA GLY A 134 15.49 15.34 12.74
C GLY A 134 14.99 15.88 14.10
N LEU A 135 13.68 15.97 14.31
CA LEU A 135 13.15 16.31 15.62
C LEU A 135 13.57 15.26 16.66
N ASP A 136 14.08 15.70 17.81
CA ASP A 136 14.22 14.82 18.96
C ASP A 136 12.84 14.30 19.38
N MET A 137 12.60 13.01 19.25
CA MET A 137 11.31 12.41 19.55
C MET A 137 10.90 12.50 21.02
N SER A 138 11.81 12.80 21.95
CA SER A 138 11.47 13.09 23.34
C SER A 138 10.54 14.30 23.49
N VAL A 139 10.52 15.19 22.51
CA VAL A 139 9.55 16.30 22.42
C VAL A 139 8.11 15.80 22.43
N ILE A 140 7.85 14.63 21.86
CA ILE A 140 6.52 14.00 21.86
C ILE A 140 6.13 13.47 23.24
N ASP A 141 7.14 13.10 24.05
CA ASP A 141 6.92 12.60 25.44
C ASP A 141 6.47 13.71 26.38
N VAL A 142 7.09 14.88 26.29
CA VAL A 142 6.84 16.02 27.18
C VAL A 142 6.01 17.14 26.55
N GLY A 143 5.85 17.12 25.23
CA GLY A 143 5.04 18.10 24.48
C GLY A 143 5.79 19.38 24.06
N PHE A 144 7.04 19.56 24.42
CA PHE A 144 7.88 20.69 24.04
C PHE A 144 9.37 20.33 24.07
N GLY A 145 10.19 21.14 23.41
CA GLY A 145 11.65 20.98 23.37
C GLY A 145 12.28 22.06 22.49
N GLU A 146 13.38 21.69 21.86
CA GLU A 146 14.12 22.56 20.95
C GLU A 146 14.44 21.83 19.65
N GLN A 147 14.43 22.53 18.54
CA GLN A 147 14.88 22.03 17.24
C GLN A 147 15.65 23.13 16.54
N ALA A 148 16.91 22.87 16.17
CA ALA A 148 17.81 23.84 15.53
C ALA A 148 17.90 25.20 16.27
N GLY A 149 17.99 25.17 17.61
CA GLY A 149 18.07 26.38 18.44
C GLY A 149 16.75 27.13 18.67
N CYS A 150 15.63 26.60 18.16
CA CYS A 150 14.32 27.22 18.31
C CYS A 150 13.41 26.39 19.23
N PRO A 151 12.65 27.03 20.17
CA PRO A 151 11.64 26.33 20.94
C PRO A 151 10.57 25.71 20.02
N VAL A 152 10.20 24.49 20.34
CA VAL A 152 9.14 23.76 19.60
C VAL A 152 8.18 23.08 20.57
N SER A 153 6.90 23.07 20.23
CA SER A 153 5.88 22.29 20.92
C SER A 153 4.96 21.63 19.90
N TYR A 154 4.65 20.36 20.16
CA TYR A 154 3.74 19.58 19.33
C TYR A 154 2.59 19.03 20.16
N PHE A 155 1.42 18.96 19.54
CA PHE A 155 0.25 18.34 20.13
C PHE A 155 -0.43 17.40 19.13
N PRO A 156 -1.08 16.33 19.60
CA PRO A 156 -1.74 15.40 18.71
C PRO A 156 -2.99 16.01 18.07
N THR A 157 -3.19 15.74 16.79
CA THR A 157 -4.38 16.18 16.04
C THR A 157 -5.56 15.25 16.20
N THR A 158 -5.33 14.03 16.75
CA THR A 158 -6.36 13.02 16.97
C THR A 158 -6.08 12.18 18.20
N GLN A 159 -7.10 11.47 18.68
CA GLN A 159 -6.96 10.46 19.74
C GLN A 159 -6.65 9.07 19.20
N CYS A 160 -6.95 8.79 17.94
CA CYS A 160 -6.62 7.53 17.27
C CYS A 160 -6.56 7.72 15.76
N LEU A 161 -5.97 6.74 15.07
CA LEU A 161 -5.93 6.63 13.62
C LEU A 161 -6.89 5.54 13.16
N GLY A 162 -7.88 5.89 12.35
CA GLY A 162 -8.77 4.95 11.67
C GLY A 162 -8.14 4.44 10.38
N LEU A 163 -8.30 3.16 10.10
CA LEU A 163 -7.69 2.51 8.94
C LEU A 163 -8.72 1.67 8.19
N VAL A 164 -8.96 1.99 6.93
CA VAL A 164 -9.74 1.14 6.02
C VAL A 164 -8.77 0.54 5.03
N MET A 165 -8.35 -0.72 5.31
CA MET A 165 -7.26 -1.38 4.60
C MET A 165 -7.74 -2.15 3.36
N PRO A 166 -6.92 -2.22 2.32
CA PRO A 166 -7.20 -3.00 1.11
C PRO A 166 -6.77 -4.46 1.25
N SER A 167 -7.03 -5.27 0.21
CA SER A 167 -6.58 -6.67 0.13
C SER A 167 -5.48 -6.91 -0.92
N ASN A 168 -4.96 -5.86 -1.56
CA ASN A 168 -4.08 -6.02 -2.73
C ASN A 168 -2.62 -6.34 -2.38
N SER A 169 -2.07 -5.78 -1.29
CA SER A 169 -0.68 -5.99 -0.90
C SER A 169 -0.47 -5.85 0.60
N PRO A 170 0.21 -6.81 1.26
CA PRO A 170 0.51 -6.73 2.70
C PRO A 170 1.32 -5.50 3.09
N ALA A 171 2.27 -5.07 2.24
CA ALA A 171 3.20 -3.99 2.55
C ALA A 171 2.53 -2.63 2.78
N VAL A 172 1.29 -2.41 2.32
CA VAL A 172 0.53 -1.17 2.62
C VAL A 172 0.31 -0.96 4.11
N ASN A 173 0.37 -2.03 4.92
CA ASN A 173 0.33 -1.92 6.37
C ASN A 173 1.51 -1.15 6.95
N SER A 174 2.61 -0.97 6.23
CA SER A 174 3.74 -0.16 6.69
C SER A 174 3.38 1.31 6.95
N LEU A 175 2.38 1.83 6.28
CA LEU A 175 1.99 3.24 6.36
C LEU A 175 1.46 3.64 7.74
N TRP A 176 0.81 2.74 8.47
CA TRP A 176 0.29 3.04 9.80
C TRP A 176 1.24 2.69 10.95
N LEU A 177 2.30 1.90 10.71
CA LEU A 177 3.21 1.45 11.77
C LEU A 177 3.80 2.60 12.59
N PRO A 178 4.18 3.76 12.01
CA PRO A 178 4.71 4.89 12.77
C PRO A 178 3.73 5.44 13.82
N ALA A 179 2.41 5.25 13.63
CA ALA A 179 1.40 5.77 14.56
C ALA A 179 1.58 5.23 15.99
N ILE A 180 1.99 3.96 16.15
CA ILE A 180 2.18 3.35 17.47
C ILE A 180 3.36 4.03 18.19
N ALA A 181 4.50 4.20 17.54
CA ALA A 181 5.65 4.90 18.09
C ALA A 181 5.34 6.38 18.37
N LEU A 182 4.43 6.97 17.59
CA LEU A 182 3.88 8.33 17.81
C LEU A 182 2.71 8.36 18.81
N LYS A 183 2.59 7.37 19.68
CA LYS A 183 1.58 7.28 20.75
C LYS A 183 0.14 7.45 20.26
N THR A 184 -0.15 6.99 19.04
CA THR A 184 -1.48 7.06 18.45
C THR A 184 -2.03 5.64 18.23
N PRO A 185 -3.08 5.25 18.96
CA PRO A 185 -3.75 3.95 18.77
C PRO A 185 -4.32 3.81 17.37
N VAL A 186 -4.42 2.58 16.87
CA VAL A 186 -4.95 2.28 15.55
C VAL A 186 -6.22 1.44 15.62
N PHE A 187 -7.19 1.77 14.76
CA PHE A 187 -8.47 1.07 14.63
C PHE A 187 -8.64 0.64 13.19
N ILE A 188 -8.50 -0.65 12.94
CA ILE A 188 -8.30 -1.22 11.62
C ILE A 188 -9.56 -1.96 11.16
N LYS A 189 -10.15 -1.50 10.07
CA LYS A 189 -11.04 -2.31 9.25
C LYS A 189 -10.15 -3.01 8.21
N PRO A 190 -9.94 -4.35 8.31
CA PRO A 190 -9.07 -5.08 7.38
C PRO A 190 -9.69 -5.24 6.00
N GLY A 191 -8.87 -5.55 5.01
CA GLY A 191 -9.32 -6.05 3.73
C GLY A 191 -10.08 -7.37 3.88
N LYS A 192 -11.07 -7.61 3.02
CA LYS A 192 -11.95 -8.79 3.13
C LYS A 192 -11.17 -10.10 2.90
N ASP A 193 -10.29 -10.12 1.91
CA ASP A 193 -9.55 -11.31 1.48
C ASP A 193 -8.15 -11.39 2.14
N GLU A 194 -7.74 -10.31 2.85
CA GLU A 194 -6.45 -10.18 3.51
C GLU A 194 -6.60 -9.63 4.95
N PRO A 195 -7.25 -10.33 5.88
CA PRO A 195 -7.29 -9.94 7.29
C PRO A 195 -6.02 -10.35 8.06
N TRP A 196 -5.15 -11.14 7.45
CA TRP A 196 -4.04 -11.83 8.08
C TRP A 196 -2.93 -10.90 8.52
N THR A 197 -2.49 -9.99 7.64
CA THR A 197 -1.37 -9.08 7.93
C THR A 197 -1.66 -8.15 9.09
N PRO A 198 -2.77 -7.38 9.11
CA PRO A 198 -3.04 -6.51 10.24
C PRO A 198 -3.27 -7.29 11.53
N PHE A 199 -3.91 -8.48 11.48
CA PHE A 199 -4.09 -9.30 12.67
C PHE A 199 -2.75 -9.80 13.22
N ARG A 200 -1.87 -10.35 12.36
CA ARG A 200 -0.54 -10.83 12.74
C ARG A 200 0.36 -9.70 13.28
N LEU A 201 0.31 -8.51 12.68
CA LEU A 201 1.03 -7.32 13.18
C LEU A 201 0.56 -6.93 14.58
N ILE A 202 -0.74 -6.91 14.83
CA ILE A 202 -1.30 -6.62 16.16
C ILE A 202 -0.81 -7.65 17.17
N GLN A 203 -0.84 -8.96 16.85
CA GLN A 203 -0.33 -10.00 17.74
C GLN A 203 1.16 -9.85 17.99
N ALA A 204 1.95 -9.48 16.99
CA ALA A 204 3.38 -9.22 17.12
C ALA A 204 3.66 -8.04 18.08
N PHE A 205 2.94 -6.93 17.92
CA PHE A 205 3.07 -5.78 18.82
C PHE A 205 2.68 -6.12 20.27
N ILE A 206 1.59 -6.83 20.48
CA ILE A 206 1.16 -7.25 21.83
C ILE A 206 2.21 -8.18 22.45
N ALA A 207 2.70 -9.15 21.71
CA ALA A 207 3.75 -10.06 22.18
C ALA A 207 5.09 -9.34 22.44
N ALA A 208 5.38 -8.24 21.75
CA ALA A 208 6.54 -7.39 21.97
C ALA A 208 6.41 -6.47 23.20
N GLY A 209 5.23 -6.38 23.81
CA GLY A 209 4.96 -5.57 25.02
C GLY A 209 4.16 -4.28 24.77
N ALA A 210 3.65 -4.06 23.58
CA ALA A 210 2.71 -2.97 23.35
C ALA A 210 1.39 -3.19 24.10
N PRO A 211 0.76 -2.12 24.65
CA PRO A 211 -0.53 -2.26 25.32
C PRO A 211 -1.61 -2.70 24.33
N ALA A 212 -2.30 -3.79 24.65
CA ALA A 212 -3.32 -4.35 23.75
C ALA A 212 -4.45 -3.35 23.42
N GLU A 213 -4.75 -2.46 24.34
CA GLU A 213 -5.76 -1.40 24.20
C GLU A 213 -5.46 -0.43 23.06
N ALA A 214 -4.20 -0.35 22.61
CA ALA A 214 -3.80 0.50 21.48
C ALA A 214 -4.30 -0.01 20.12
N PHE A 215 -4.84 -1.25 20.07
CA PHE A 215 -5.22 -1.89 18.83
C PHE A 215 -6.71 -2.23 18.80
N GLY A 216 -7.37 -1.81 17.73
CA GLY A 216 -8.70 -2.27 17.35
C GLY A 216 -8.64 -2.99 16.01
N PHE A 217 -9.33 -4.12 15.90
CA PHE A 217 -9.49 -4.87 14.66
C PHE A 217 -10.99 -5.09 14.45
N TYR A 218 -11.53 -4.37 13.48
CA TYR A 218 -12.97 -4.26 13.25
C TYR A 218 -13.34 -4.70 11.84
N PRO A 219 -13.40 -6.01 11.56
CA PRO A 219 -14.01 -6.46 10.32
C PRO A 219 -15.48 -6.06 10.32
N THR A 220 -15.88 -5.28 9.33
CA THR A 220 -17.20 -4.66 9.27
C THR A 220 -17.58 -4.35 7.83
N ASP A 221 -18.85 -4.02 7.62
CA ASP A 221 -19.39 -3.57 6.34
C ASP A 221 -19.05 -2.10 6.00
N HIS A 222 -19.71 -1.57 4.97
CA HIS A 222 -19.51 -0.18 4.53
C HIS A 222 -19.97 0.84 5.59
N GLU A 223 -21.09 0.57 6.29
CA GLU A 223 -21.59 1.46 7.33
C GLU A 223 -20.62 1.54 8.50
N GLY A 224 -20.14 0.39 8.99
CA GLY A 224 -19.15 0.34 10.04
C GLY A 224 -17.81 0.96 9.63
N SER A 225 -17.38 0.79 8.37
CA SER A 225 -16.21 1.46 7.82
C SER A 225 -16.35 2.97 7.85
N GLY A 226 -17.53 3.50 7.47
CA GLY A 226 -17.83 4.93 7.55
C GLY A 226 -17.75 5.47 8.97
N GLU A 227 -18.18 4.69 9.97
CA GLU A 227 -18.06 5.09 11.39
C GLU A 227 -16.59 5.09 11.86
N VAL A 228 -15.77 4.13 11.42
CA VAL A 228 -14.31 4.16 11.70
C VAL A 228 -13.71 5.45 11.19
N VAL A 229 -13.97 5.82 9.93
CA VAL A 229 -13.44 7.05 9.33
C VAL A 229 -13.94 8.30 10.05
N LYS A 230 -15.25 8.38 10.32
CA LYS A 230 -15.88 9.55 10.92
C LYS A 230 -15.44 9.83 12.36
N LEU A 231 -15.22 8.76 13.15
CA LEU A 231 -15.01 8.90 14.60
C LEU A 231 -13.53 8.87 15.02
N SER A 232 -12.62 8.47 14.14
CA SER A 232 -11.20 8.37 14.48
C SER A 232 -10.49 9.74 14.54
N GLY A 233 -11.04 10.76 13.92
CA GLY A 233 -10.45 12.12 13.87
C GLY A 233 -9.34 12.27 12.84
N ARG A 234 -8.57 11.22 12.56
CA ARG A 234 -7.65 11.06 11.42
C ARG A 234 -7.81 9.65 10.87
N SER A 235 -7.83 9.51 9.54
CA SER A 235 -8.00 8.19 8.91
C SER A 235 -7.17 8.03 7.64
N LEU A 236 -6.70 6.80 7.39
CA LEU A 236 -6.22 6.37 6.09
C LEU A 236 -7.29 5.51 5.44
N VAL A 237 -7.66 5.83 4.21
CA VAL A 237 -8.69 5.11 3.46
C VAL A 237 -8.13 4.67 2.12
N PHE A 238 -8.11 3.37 1.89
CA PHE A 238 -7.73 2.80 0.61
C PHE A 238 -8.98 2.47 -0.21
N GLY A 239 -8.98 2.84 -1.47
CA GLY A 239 -10.14 2.59 -2.32
C GLY A 239 -9.93 2.97 -3.79
N ASP A 240 -11.00 2.86 -4.55
CA ASP A 240 -11.07 3.24 -5.94
C ASP A 240 -11.31 4.75 -6.12
N VAL A 241 -11.45 5.19 -7.38
CA VAL A 241 -11.74 6.60 -7.72
C VAL A 241 -13.02 7.11 -7.04
N GLY A 242 -14.03 6.24 -6.86
CA GLY A 242 -15.28 6.62 -6.17
C GLY A 242 -15.03 6.93 -4.70
N THR A 243 -14.21 6.12 -4.04
CA THR A 243 -13.77 6.32 -2.65
C THR A 243 -12.94 7.60 -2.52
N VAL A 244 -12.01 7.86 -3.45
CA VAL A 244 -11.21 9.10 -3.45
C VAL A 244 -12.12 10.31 -3.48
N LYS A 245 -13.06 10.38 -4.43
CA LYS A 245 -14.00 11.49 -4.56
C LYS A 245 -14.84 11.75 -3.32
N GLN A 246 -15.20 10.69 -2.58
CA GLN A 246 -15.98 10.82 -1.35
C GLN A 246 -15.24 11.62 -0.26
N TYR A 247 -13.91 11.52 -0.21
CA TYR A 247 -13.11 12.08 0.87
C TYR A 247 -12.10 13.15 0.43
N GLU A 248 -11.98 13.47 -0.87
CA GLU A 248 -10.96 14.38 -1.43
C GLU A 248 -10.90 15.77 -0.76
N ASN A 249 -12.05 16.25 -0.26
CA ASN A 249 -12.15 17.56 0.42
C ASN A 249 -12.11 17.44 1.95
N ASN A 250 -11.80 16.27 2.51
CA ASN A 250 -11.73 16.07 3.95
C ASN A 250 -10.28 15.98 4.45
N PRO A 251 -9.69 17.06 5.02
CA PRO A 251 -8.30 17.05 5.47
C PRO A 251 -8.03 16.10 6.66
N ALA A 252 -9.08 15.53 7.26
CA ALA A 252 -8.94 14.50 8.29
C ALA A 252 -8.75 13.10 7.73
N VAL A 253 -8.95 12.93 6.42
CA VAL A 253 -8.83 11.65 5.73
C VAL A 253 -7.73 11.72 4.68
N GLN A 254 -6.72 10.90 4.83
CA GLN A 254 -5.72 10.66 3.79
C GLN A 254 -6.21 9.52 2.92
N VAL A 255 -6.46 9.80 1.65
CA VAL A 255 -7.02 8.84 0.71
C VAL A 255 -5.91 8.25 -0.15
N HIS A 256 -5.88 6.92 -0.21
CA HIS A 256 -4.95 6.13 -1.01
C HIS A 256 -5.74 5.46 -2.14
N GLY A 257 -5.79 6.13 -3.28
CA GLY A 257 -6.49 5.70 -4.50
C GLY A 257 -5.57 4.99 -5.50
N PRO A 258 -5.99 4.93 -6.76
CA PRO A 258 -5.10 4.58 -7.87
C PRO A 258 -3.90 5.54 -7.90
N GLY A 259 -2.70 4.98 -8.06
CA GLY A 259 -1.47 5.76 -8.01
C GLY A 259 -1.11 6.41 -9.33
N TRP A 260 -1.56 5.83 -10.45
CA TRP A 260 -1.16 6.24 -11.81
C TRP A 260 0.34 6.53 -11.92
N SER A 261 1.16 5.71 -11.26
CA SER A 261 2.62 5.85 -11.25
C SER A 261 3.19 5.70 -12.65
N LYS A 262 4.24 6.47 -12.97
CA LYS A 262 4.72 6.63 -14.33
C LYS A 262 6.25 6.61 -14.42
N ILE A 263 6.75 6.22 -15.59
CA ILE A 263 8.13 6.45 -15.99
C ILE A 263 8.11 7.47 -17.12
N ILE A 264 8.97 8.48 -17.03
CA ILE A 264 9.20 9.47 -18.07
C ILE A 264 10.66 9.37 -18.49
N ILE A 265 10.94 9.22 -19.79
CA ILE A 265 12.30 9.30 -20.32
C ILE A 265 12.44 10.67 -21.00
N GLY A 266 13.40 11.47 -20.55
CA GLY A 266 13.67 12.79 -21.11
C GLY A 266 14.32 12.73 -22.49
N GLU A 267 14.21 13.84 -23.24
CA GLU A 267 14.78 13.97 -24.59
C GLU A 267 16.31 13.73 -24.59
N ASP A 268 16.99 14.07 -23.48
CA ASP A 268 18.43 13.88 -23.29
C ASP A 268 18.86 12.44 -23.06
N GLN A 269 17.93 11.54 -22.65
CA GLN A 269 18.20 10.13 -22.34
C GLN A 269 17.55 9.15 -23.32
N ILE A 270 16.66 9.61 -24.18
CA ILE A 270 15.83 8.71 -24.99
C ILE A 270 16.64 7.85 -25.98
N GLU A 271 17.78 8.30 -26.44
CA GLU A 271 18.64 7.48 -27.32
C GLU A 271 19.19 6.24 -26.59
N ASN A 272 19.32 6.32 -25.28
CA ASN A 272 19.83 5.24 -24.43
C ASN A 272 18.70 4.43 -23.74
N TRP A 273 17.47 4.49 -24.22
CA TRP A 273 16.31 3.89 -23.58
C TRP A 273 16.49 2.38 -23.26
N ARG A 274 17.30 1.68 -24.04
CA ARG A 274 17.59 0.25 -23.84
C ARG A 274 18.30 -0.03 -22.51
N ASP A 275 19.14 0.91 -22.05
CA ASP A 275 19.84 0.80 -20.77
C ASP A 275 18.86 0.87 -19.57
N HIS A 276 17.65 1.38 -19.81
CA HIS A 276 16.61 1.58 -18.81
C HIS A 276 15.50 0.52 -18.86
N LEU A 277 15.59 -0.47 -19.77
CA LEU A 277 14.55 -1.46 -19.98
C LEU A 277 14.26 -2.29 -18.71
N ASP A 278 15.30 -2.70 -17.97
CA ASP A 278 15.13 -3.46 -16.73
C ASP A 278 14.41 -2.64 -15.64
N VAL A 279 14.67 -1.35 -15.56
CA VAL A 279 13.96 -0.43 -14.64
C VAL A 279 12.48 -0.35 -15.00
N MET A 280 12.16 -0.22 -16.29
CA MET A 280 10.77 -0.20 -16.78
C MET A 280 10.06 -1.53 -16.47
N VAL A 281 10.68 -2.65 -16.81
CA VAL A 281 10.13 -4.01 -16.55
C VAL A 281 9.86 -4.21 -15.06
N ALA A 282 10.83 -3.90 -14.19
CA ALA A 282 10.66 -4.03 -12.74
C ALA A 282 9.55 -3.10 -12.20
N SER A 283 9.49 -1.87 -12.68
CA SER A 283 8.47 -0.90 -12.27
C SER A 283 7.05 -1.35 -12.64
N ILE A 284 6.87 -2.04 -13.76
CA ILE A 284 5.57 -2.53 -14.22
C ILE A 284 5.17 -3.84 -13.52
N SER A 285 6.10 -4.77 -13.37
CA SER A 285 5.76 -6.17 -13.04
C SER A 285 6.11 -6.64 -11.64
N ASP A 286 6.98 -5.94 -10.89
CA ASP A 286 7.32 -6.36 -9.54
C ASP A 286 6.07 -6.42 -8.64
N ASN A 287 6.07 -7.34 -7.69
CA ASN A 287 4.91 -7.65 -6.84
C ASN A 287 3.65 -8.04 -7.65
N GLY A 288 3.83 -8.60 -8.85
CA GLY A 288 2.72 -8.99 -9.73
C GLY A 288 1.91 -7.82 -10.27
N GLY A 289 2.47 -6.61 -10.31
CA GLY A 289 1.76 -5.40 -10.74
C GLY A 289 0.65 -4.96 -9.77
N ARG A 290 0.65 -5.44 -8.51
CA ARG A 290 -0.46 -5.25 -7.56
C ARG A 290 -0.31 -4.06 -6.61
N SER A 291 0.67 -3.21 -6.82
CA SER A 291 0.90 -2.04 -5.98
C SER A 291 0.55 -0.75 -6.73
N CYS A 292 -0.04 0.22 -6.06
CA CYS A 292 -0.28 1.57 -6.61
C CYS A 292 1.01 2.27 -7.06
N ILE A 293 2.15 1.79 -6.59
CA ILE A 293 3.48 2.27 -7.00
C ILE A 293 4.03 1.57 -8.25
N ASN A 294 3.35 0.55 -8.81
CA ASN A 294 3.74 0.02 -10.12
C ASN A 294 3.48 1.06 -11.21
N ALA A 295 4.39 1.16 -12.16
CA ALA A 295 4.21 2.06 -13.30
C ALA A 295 3.08 1.56 -14.21
N SER A 296 2.07 2.39 -14.40
CA SER A 296 0.94 2.14 -15.30
C SER A 296 1.11 2.81 -16.66
N ALA A 297 2.11 3.70 -16.79
CA ALA A 297 2.46 4.32 -18.08
C ALA A 297 3.96 4.57 -18.19
N VAL A 298 4.47 4.47 -19.42
CA VAL A 298 5.81 4.88 -19.84
C VAL A 298 5.65 5.98 -20.89
N ILE A 299 6.20 7.16 -20.62
CA ILE A 299 6.03 8.34 -21.43
C ILE A 299 7.38 8.71 -22.05
N VAL A 300 7.42 8.86 -23.35
CA VAL A 300 8.64 9.03 -24.12
C VAL A 300 8.47 10.05 -25.23
N PRO A 301 9.53 10.83 -25.60
CA PRO A 301 9.43 11.80 -26.68
C PRO A 301 9.45 11.16 -28.07
N LYS A 302 9.99 9.94 -28.20
CA LYS A 302 10.07 9.13 -29.44
C LYS A 302 10.36 7.67 -29.11
N TYR A 303 10.36 6.80 -30.12
CA TYR A 303 10.59 5.36 -30.01
C TYR A 303 9.51 4.60 -29.19
N GLY A 304 8.31 5.16 -29.10
CA GLY A 304 7.22 4.52 -28.32
C GLY A 304 6.86 3.13 -28.84
N LYS A 305 6.95 2.93 -30.16
CA LYS A 305 6.74 1.60 -30.77
C LYS A 305 7.82 0.61 -30.36
N GLU A 306 9.09 0.98 -30.51
CA GLU A 306 10.24 0.12 -30.20
C GLU A 306 10.31 -0.21 -28.69
N ILE A 307 9.99 0.76 -27.84
CA ILE A 307 9.96 0.58 -26.37
C ILE A 307 8.79 -0.35 -25.99
N ALA A 308 7.61 -0.15 -26.58
CA ALA A 308 6.47 -1.03 -26.33
C ALA A 308 6.74 -2.48 -26.78
N GLU A 309 7.38 -2.68 -27.95
CA GLU A 309 7.80 -4.00 -28.43
C GLU A 309 8.81 -4.64 -27.46
N ALA A 310 9.85 -3.91 -27.04
CA ALA A 310 10.85 -4.45 -26.11
C ALA A 310 10.27 -4.81 -24.73
N LEU A 311 9.35 -4.01 -24.21
CA LEU A 311 8.62 -4.32 -22.98
C LEU A 311 7.71 -5.54 -23.15
N ALA A 312 7.02 -5.63 -24.28
CA ALA A 312 6.14 -6.75 -24.60
C ALA A 312 6.93 -8.07 -24.78
N GLU A 313 8.10 -8.01 -25.42
CA GLU A 313 9.00 -9.17 -25.55
C GLU A 313 9.47 -9.69 -24.19
N ARG A 314 9.78 -8.78 -23.24
CA ARG A 314 10.26 -9.14 -21.89
C ARG A 314 9.14 -9.64 -20.98
N LEU A 315 7.96 -9.05 -21.04
CA LEU A 315 6.84 -9.32 -20.13
C LEU A 315 5.86 -10.36 -20.68
N GLY A 316 5.65 -10.40 -21.99
CA GLY A 316 4.69 -11.28 -22.65
C GLY A 316 4.83 -12.77 -22.30
N PRO A 317 6.06 -13.31 -22.17
CA PRO A 317 6.27 -14.71 -21.78
C PRO A 317 5.91 -15.06 -20.32
N TYR A 318 5.52 -14.08 -19.48
CA TYR A 318 5.13 -14.40 -18.11
C TYR A 318 3.80 -15.14 -18.09
N ASP A 319 3.85 -16.37 -17.57
CA ASP A 319 2.71 -17.25 -17.39
C ASP A 319 2.45 -17.54 -15.90
N PRO A 320 1.22 -17.94 -15.53
CA PRO A 320 0.94 -18.42 -14.19
C PRO A 320 1.83 -19.63 -13.84
N MET A 321 2.27 -19.67 -12.60
CA MET A 321 3.10 -20.73 -12.03
C MET A 321 2.48 -21.20 -10.71
N PRO A 322 2.86 -22.38 -10.19
CA PRO A 322 2.47 -22.79 -8.85
C PRO A 322 2.80 -21.69 -7.82
N SER A 323 1.92 -21.51 -6.85
CA SER A 323 2.03 -20.38 -5.91
C SER A 323 3.30 -20.44 -5.02
N ASP A 324 3.89 -21.60 -4.86
CA ASP A 324 5.14 -21.84 -4.11
C ASP A 324 6.40 -21.79 -4.98
N ASP A 325 6.27 -21.63 -6.30
CA ASP A 325 7.42 -21.47 -7.19
C ASP A 325 8.10 -20.12 -6.94
N GLU A 326 9.42 -20.15 -6.75
CA GLU A 326 10.21 -18.94 -6.48
C GLU A 326 10.36 -18.02 -7.71
N ASN A 327 10.06 -18.52 -8.91
CA ASN A 327 10.05 -17.75 -10.15
C ASN A 327 8.67 -17.18 -10.50
N ALA A 328 7.64 -17.43 -9.69
CA ALA A 328 6.29 -16.92 -9.94
C ALA A 328 6.27 -15.39 -9.99
N LYS A 329 5.79 -14.86 -11.12
CA LYS A 329 5.77 -13.41 -11.41
C LYS A 329 4.35 -12.85 -11.55
N LEU A 330 3.34 -13.71 -11.62
CA LEU A 330 1.94 -13.32 -11.72
C LEU A 330 1.20 -13.64 -10.43
N SER A 331 0.25 -12.79 -10.08
CA SER A 331 -0.67 -13.01 -8.96
C SER A 331 -2.04 -13.43 -9.47
N GLY A 332 -2.65 -14.43 -8.82
CA GLY A 332 -4.04 -14.79 -9.06
C GLY A 332 -5.01 -13.71 -8.53
N PHE A 333 -6.20 -13.70 -9.04
CA PHE A 333 -7.27 -12.83 -8.56
C PHE A 333 -8.14 -13.56 -7.54
N ALA A 334 -8.17 -13.08 -6.31
CA ALA A 334 -9.09 -13.60 -5.28
C ALA A 334 -10.57 -13.46 -5.70
N ASN A 335 -10.86 -12.46 -6.53
CA ASN A 335 -12.16 -12.27 -7.17
C ASN A 335 -12.01 -12.36 -8.69
N ALA A 336 -12.38 -13.48 -9.28
CA ALA A 336 -12.32 -13.71 -10.72
C ALA A 336 -13.08 -12.65 -11.55
N LYS A 337 -14.18 -12.10 -11.01
CA LYS A 337 -14.94 -11.03 -11.67
C LYS A 337 -14.13 -9.75 -11.87
N MET A 338 -13.12 -9.50 -11.04
CA MET A 338 -12.23 -8.37 -11.24
C MET A 338 -11.32 -8.60 -12.45
N ALA A 339 -10.80 -9.81 -12.63
CA ALA A 339 -10.02 -10.16 -13.83
C ALA A 339 -10.89 -10.05 -15.10
N GLU A 340 -12.13 -10.52 -15.04
CA GLU A 340 -13.09 -10.40 -16.14
C GLU A 340 -13.39 -8.93 -16.48
N TYR A 341 -13.59 -8.10 -15.46
CA TYR A 341 -13.82 -6.66 -15.64
C TYR A 341 -12.62 -5.96 -16.29
N ILE A 342 -11.39 -6.26 -15.83
CA ILE A 342 -10.16 -5.68 -16.39
C ILE A 342 -9.99 -6.12 -17.86
N ASP A 343 -10.11 -7.42 -18.13
CA ASP A 343 -9.99 -7.99 -19.46
C ASP A 343 -11.01 -7.37 -20.45
N GLY A 344 -12.27 -7.35 -20.04
CA GLY A 344 -13.35 -6.74 -20.82
C GLY A 344 -13.18 -5.23 -21.03
N THR A 345 -12.65 -4.50 -20.04
CA THR A 345 -12.38 -3.06 -20.16
C THR A 345 -11.27 -2.80 -21.18
N ILE A 346 -10.19 -3.56 -21.14
CA ILE A 346 -9.10 -3.44 -22.12
C ILE A 346 -9.63 -3.74 -23.54
N ASP A 347 -10.41 -4.82 -23.70
CA ASP A 347 -10.96 -5.21 -24.99
C ASP A 347 -11.99 -4.18 -25.54
N ALA A 348 -12.75 -3.55 -24.65
CA ALA A 348 -13.69 -2.49 -25.04
C ALA A 348 -12.94 -1.23 -25.50
N ASP A 349 -11.93 -0.81 -24.74
CA ASP A 349 -11.15 0.39 -25.05
C ASP A 349 -10.25 0.19 -26.29
N LEU A 350 -9.77 -1.04 -26.57
CA LEU A 350 -9.01 -1.36 -27.79
C LEU A 350 -9.84 -1.24 -29.08
N LYS A 351 -11.17 -1.20 -29.01
CA LYS A 351 -12.02 -0.92 -30.19
C LYS A 351 -11.97 0.55 -30.60
N ILE A 352 -11.49 1.42 -29.73
CA ILE A 352 -11.26 2.83 -30.02
C ILE A 352 -9.94 2.93 -30.79
N PRO A 353 -9.89 3.59 -31.96
CA PRO A 353 -8.65 3.75 -32.72
C PRO A 353 -7.58 4.49 -31.94
N GLY A 354 -6.31 4.14 -32.14
CA GLY A 354 -5.16 4.81 -31.53
C GLY A 354 -4.51 4.05 -30.38
N ALA A 355 -4.85 2.76 -30.19
CA ALA A 355 -4.14 1.86 -29.27
C ALA A 355 -3.96 0.46 -29.84
N GLU A 356 -2.87 -0.19 -29.45
CA GLU A 356 -2.51 -1.56 -29.84
C GLU A 356 -2.03 -2.36 -28.61
N ASP A 357 -2.57 -3.58 -28.41
CA ASP A 357 -2.01 -4.54 -27.45
C ASP A 357 -0.79 -5.22 -28.07
N VAL A 358 0.39 -4.68 -27.79
CA VAL A 358 1.65 -5.17 -28.35
C VAL A 358 2.05 -6.53 -27.79
N THR A 359 1.68 -6.82 -26.53
CA THR A 359 1.97 -8.12 -25.90
C THR A 359 1.20 -9.28 -26.51
N ALA A 360 0.15 -9.05 -27.27
CA ALA A 360 -0.61 -10.11 -27.96
C ALA A 360 0.27 -10.99 -28.86
N LYS A 361 1.39 -10.45 -29.38
CA LYS A 361 2.36 -11.17 -30.22
C LYS A 361 3.30 -12.08 -29.42
N TYR A 362 3.45 -11.85 -28.12
CA TYR A 362 4.45 -12.49 -27.25
C TYR A 362 3.84 -13.38 -26.17
N ARG A 363 2.54 -13.25 -25.90
CA ARG A 363 1.82 -14.10 -24.95
C ARG A 363 1.53 -15.49 -25.52
N HIS A 364 1.59 -16.51 -24.65
CA HIS A 364 1.22 -17.88 -24.96
C HIS A 364 -0.31 -18.09 -24.90
N GLY A 365 -1.09 -17.28 -25.57
CA GLY A 365 -2.56 -17.38 -25.62
C GLY A 365 -3.29 -16.12 -25.12
N PRO A 366 -4.56 -16.24 -24.66
CA PRO A 366 -5.38 -15.11 -24.25
C PRO A 366 -4.81 -14.40 -23.02
N ARG A 367 -5.16 -13.13 -22.81
CA ARG A 367 -4.78 -12.32 -21.64
C ARG A 367 -5.29 -12.93 -20.35
N LYS A 368 -6.57 -13.27 -20.31
CA LYS A 368 -7.17 -13.98 -19.18
C LYS A 368 -6.93 -15.47 -19.30
N VAL A 369 -6.47 -16.12 -18.23
CA VAL A 369 -6.14 -17.55 -18.21
C VAL A 369 -6.52 -18.15 -16.85
N GLU A 370 -7.00 -19.40 -16.90
CA GLU A 370 -7.23 -20.23 -15.72
C GLU A 370 -6.01 -21.13 -15.49
N PHE A 371 -5.53 -21.19 -14.25
CA PHE A 371 -4.42 -22.07 -13.86
C PHE A 371 -4.67 -22.61 -12.45
N GLU A 372 -4.68 -23.92 -12.30
CA GLU A 372 -4.93 -24.64 -11.03
C GLU A 372 -6.19 -24.16 -10.29
N GLY A 373 -7.24 -23.81 -11.02
CA GLY A 373 -8.51 -23.31 -10.48
C GLY A 373 -8.53 -21.83 -10.10
N GLY A 374 -7.44 -21.11 -10.32
CA GLY A 374 -7.37 -19.64 -10.14
C GLY A 374 -7.36 -18.89 -11.45
N THR A 375 -7.92 -17.68 -11.45
CA THR A 375 -7.96 -16.78 -12.61
C THR A 375 -6.79 -15.80 -12.56
N PHE A 376 -6.07 -15.66 -13.69
CA PHE A 376 -4.92 -14.77 -13.83
C PHE A 376 -5.06 -13.87 -15.05
N LEU A 377 -4.36 -12.74 -15.04
CA LEU A 377 -4.14 -11.90 -16.22
C LEU A 377 -2.64 -11.90 -16.56
N ARG A 378 -2.32 -12.28 -17.80
CA ARG A 378 -0.98 -12.15 -18.37
C ARG A 378 -0.65 -10.68 -18.60
N PRO A 379 0.64 -10.31 -18.61
CA PRO A 379 1.08 -8.93 -18.80
C PRO A 379 0.50 -8.30 -20.08
N THR A 380 0.22 -7.00 -20.00
CA THR A 380 -0.36 -6.27 -21.11
C THR A 380 0.33 -4.92 -21.26
N ILE A 381 1.02 -4.75 -22.38
CA ILE A 381 1.65 -3.50 -22.80
C ILE A 381 0.84 -2.95 -23.98
N ILE A 382 0.29 -1.77 -23.76
CA ILE A 382 -0.51 -1.05 -24.76
C ILE A 382 0.32 0.09 -25.32
N ARG A 383 0.52 0.13 -26.63
CA ARG A 383 0.97 1.34 -27.31
C ARG A 383 -0.22 2.26 -27.55
N CYS A 384 -0.15 3.50 -27.13
CA CYS A 384 -1.15 4.53 -27.37
C CYS A 384 -0.57 5.66 -28.22
N ASP A 385 -1.32 6.10 -29.23
CA ASP A 385 -0.90 7.20 -30.11
C ASP A 385 -0.95 8.56 -29.41
N SER A 386 -1.75 8.70 -28.35
CA SER A 386 -1.84 9.93 -27.55
C SER A 386 -2.47 9.69 -26.17
N PHE A 387 -2.34 10.70 -25.29
CA PHE A 387 -3.03 10.73 -23.99
C PHE A 387 -4.56 10.81 -24.08
N ALA A 388 -5.13 11.13 -25.23
CA ALA A 388 -6.58 11.17 -25.42
C ALA A 388 -7.22 9.77 -25.42
N HIS A 389 -6.43 8.73 -25.68
CA HIS A 389 -6.93 7.36 -25.65
C HIS A 389 -7.19 6.88 -24.22
N PRO A 390 -8.33 6.25 -23.88
CA PRO A 390 -8.64 5.83 -22.52
C PRO A 390 -7.56 4.94 -21.88
N LEU A 391 -6.96 4.01 -22.64
CA LEU A 391 -5.92 3.10 -22.16
C LEU A 391 -4.59 3.79 -21.80
N SER A 392 -4.39 5.05 -22.21
CA SER A 392 -3.14 5.78 -21.93
C SER A 392 -2.96 6.10 -20.44
N ASN A 393 -4.05 6.15 -19.67
CA ASN A 393 -4.04 6.51 -18.24
C ASN A 393 -4.91 5.56 -17.39
N ARG A 394 -4.96 4.27 -17.75
CA ARG A 394 -5.55 3.22 -16.92
C ARG A 394 -4.52 2.70 -15.93
N GLU A 395 -4.98 2.33 -14.75
CA GLU A 395 -4.24 1.53 -13.80
C GLU A 395 -5.04 0.28 -13.46
N PHE A 396 -4.38 -0.86 -13.51
CA PHE A 396 -4.95 -2.14 -13.10
C PHE A 396 -3.99 -2.86 -12.15
N LEU A 397 -4.53 -3.62 -11.21
CA LEU A 397 -3.74 -4.39 -10.24
C LEU A 397 -3.22 -5.71 -10.83
N CYS A 398 -2.52 -5.60 -11.93
CA CYS A 398 -1.80 -6.66 -12.66
C CYS A 398 -0.68 -6.00 -13.49
N PRO A 399 0.27 -6.77 -14.07
CA PRO A 399 1.31 -6.20 -14.92
C PRO A 399 0.71 -5.58 -16.19
N TYR A 400 0.41 -4.31 -16.12
CA TYR A 400 -0.19 -3.49 -17.18
C TYR A 400 0.55 -2.15 -17.28
N ALA A 401 0.87 -1.72 -18.48
CA ALA A 401 1.30 -0.36 -18.73
C ALA A 401 0.96 0.08 -20.17
N SER A 402 0.68 1.37 -20.33
CA SER A 402 0.68 2.02 -21.61
C SER A 402 2.05 2.61 -21.95
N VAL A 403 2.39 2.68 -23.23
CA VAL A 403 3.52 3.46 -23.77
C VAL A 403 2.96 4.56 -24.63
N VAL A 404 3.27 5.81 -24.29
CA VAL A 404 2.71 6.99 -24.95
C VAL A 404 3.82 7.91 -25.43
N GLU A 405 3.82 8.28 -26.71
CA GLU A 405 4.71 9.33 -27.21
C GLU A 405 4.14 10.72 -26.89
N CYS A 406 4.95 11.56 -26.28
CA CYS A 406 4.60 12.93 -25.91
C CYS A 406 5.85 13.81 -25.94
N PRO A 407 5.83 14.98 -26.58
CA PRO A 407 6.92 15.95 -26.47
C PRO A 407 7.19 16.33 -25.03
N GLN A 408 8.46 16.41 -24.62
CA GLN A 408 8.85 16.71 -23.24
C GLN A 408 8.17 17.98 -22.70
N SER A 409 8.05 19.01 -23.54
CA SER A 409 7.41 20.29 -23.18
C SER A 409 5.91 20.19 -22.82
N GLU A 410 5.25 19.09 -23.20
CA GLU A 410 3.81 18.89 -22.96
C GLU A 410 3.51 17.88 -21.85
N VAL A 411 4.50 17.09 -21.44
CA VAL A 411 4.33 15.95 -20.52
C VAL A 411 3.61 16.37 -19.24
N LEU A 412 4.14 17.39 -18.54
CA LEU A 412 3.63 17.77 -17.22
C LEU A 412 2.18 18.28 -17.26
N SER A 413 1.74 18.87 -18.37
CA SER A 413 0.35 19.31 -18.54
C SER A 413 -0.64 18.16 -18.82
N LYS A 414 -0.13 16.95 -19.10
CA LYS A 414 -0.93 15.80 -19.56
C LYS A 414 -0.92 14.62 -18.61
N ILE A 415 0.10 14.48 -17.75
CA ILE A 415 0.24 13.30 -16.88
C ILE A 415 -0.81 13.23 -15.77
N GLY A 416 -1.34 14.36 -15.32
CA GLY A 416 -2.23 14.45 -14.17
C GLY A 416 -1.60 13.91 -12.88
N TYR A 417 -2.42 13.69 -11.86
CA TYR A 417 -1.95 13.13 -10.59
C TYR A 417 -1.15 11.84 -10.78
N SER A 418 -0.04 11.74 -10.09
CA SER A 418 0.87 10.60 -10.13
C SER A 418 1.50 10.39 -8.75
N LEU A 419 1.23 9.25 -8.14
CA LEU A 419 1.82 8.89 -6.85
C LEU A 419 3.34 8.84 -6.95
N ILE A 420 3.87 8.20 -8.01
CA ILE A 420 5.31 8.16 -8.26
C ILE A 420 5.58 8.48 -9.73
N VAL A 421 6.50 9.41 -9.95
CA VAL A 421 7.11 9.61 -11.26
C VAL A 421 8.59 9.26 -11.15
N THR A 422 9.05 8.32 -11.97
CA THR A 422 10.46 8.14 -12.24
C THR A 422 10.80 8.89 -13.52
N ALA A 423 11.53 10.00 -13.40
CA ALA A 423 12.01 10.79 -14.53
C ALA A 423 13.48 10.47 -14.83
N ILE A 424 13.73 9.81 -15.95
CA ILE A 424 15.07 9.46 -16.41
C ILE A 424 15.56 10.61 -17.29
N THR A 425 16.17 11.61 -16.68
CA THR A 425 16.71 12.81 -17.31
C THR A 425 17.89 13.36 -16.54
N LYS A 426 18.77 14.08 -17.22
CA LYS A 426 19.84 14.92 -16.68
C LYS A 426 19.63 16.38 -17.08
N ASP A 427 18.57 16.69 -17.84
CA ASP A 427 18.23 18.06 -18.24
C ASP A 427 17.83 18.85 -16.98
N PRO A 428 18.59 19.92 -16.62
CA PRO A 428 18.31 20.70 -15.42
C PRO A 428 16.99 21.48 -15.52
N VAL A 429 16.62 21.93 -16.74
CA VAL A 429 15.38 22.69 -16.95
C VAL A 429 14.16 21.80 -16.76
N PHE A 430 14.21 20.58 -17.32
CA PHE A 430 13.12 19.62 -17.12
C PHE A 430 13.05 19.11 -15.68
N SER A 431 14.22 18.91 -15.04
CA SER A 431 14.26 18.51 -13.61
C SER A 431 13.67 19.59 -12.70
N GLU A 432 13.92 20.87 -12.97
CA GLU A 432 13.29 21.98 -12.22
C GLU A 432 11.77 21.99 -12.42
N ALA A 433 11.29 21.85 -13.64
CA ALA A 433 9.85 21.79 -13.93
C ALA A 433 9.16 20.57 -13.23
N LEU A 434 9.83 19.43 -13.16
CA LEU A 434 9.36 18.25 -12.42
C LEU A 434 9.27 18.50 -10.91
N LEU A 435 10.24 19.22 -10.33
CA LEU A 435 10.26 19.56 -8.89
C LEU A 435 9.16 20.56 -8.52
N GLU A 436 8.75 21.42 -9.45
CA GLU A 436 7.64 22.37 -9.25
C GLU A 436 6.26 21.76 -9.51
N CYS A 437 6.19 20.57 -10.11
CA CYS A 437 4.91 19.94 -10.46
C CYS A 437 4.19 19.41 -9.22
N GLY A 438 3.08 20.06 -8.83
CA GLY A 438 2.26 19.68 -7.67
C GLY A 438 1.42 18.42 -7.86
N ASP A 439 1.35 17.86 -9.08
CA ASP A 439 0.62 16.62 -9.37
C ASP A 439 1.47 15.35 -9.11
N ILE A 440 2.71 15.50 -8.66
CA ILE A 440 3.65 14.41 -8.37
C ILE A 440 3.90 14.33 -6.87
N ASP A 441 3.45 13.25 -6.22
CA ASP A 441 3.69 13.05 -4.79
C ASP A 441 5.13 12.61 -4.48
N ARG A 442 5.68 11.71 -5.31
CA ARG A 442 7.05 11.22 -5.18
C ARG A 442 7.77 11.29 -6.51
N LEU A 443 8.89 11.97 -6.51
CA LEU A 443 9.74 12.12 -7.67
C LEU A 443 11.06 11.33 -7.49
N ASN A 444 11.33 10.42 -8.42
CA ASN A 444 12.64 9.79 -8.59
C ASN A 444 13.34 10.46 -9.78
N LEU A 445 14.47 11.08 -9.58
CA LEU A 445 15.34 11.58 -10.66
C LEU A 445 16.41 10.55 -10.98
N GLY A 446 16.45 10.09 -12.23
CA GLY A 446 17.35 9.05 -12.73
C GLY A 446 16.70 7.66 -12.83
N PRO A 447 17.47 6.63 -13.25
CA PRO A 447 16.96 5.30 -13.56
C PRO A 447 16.67 4.47 -12.29
N LEU A 448 15.66 4.88 -11.54
CA LEU A 448 15.19 4.21 -10.34
C LEU A 448 13.83 3.58 -10.60
N SER A 449 13.64 2.31 -10.19
CA SER A 449 12.32 1.69 -10.25
C SER A 449 11.31 2.47 -9.39
N THR A 450 10.07 2.62 -9.88
CA THR A 450 8.96 3.17 -9.08
C THR A 450 8.70 2.35 -7.83
N MET A 451 9.11 1.08 -7.82
CA MET A 451 8.99 0.16 -6.69
C MET A 451 10.01 0.42 -5.56
N LYS A 452 11.00 1.31 -5.78
CA LYS A 452 11.95 1.71 -4.73
C LYS A 452 11.24 2.52 -3.66
N ILE A 453 11.39 2.13 -2.41
CA ILE A 453 10.86 2.85 -1.25
C ILE A 453 12.02 3.50 -0.49
N SER A 454 11.91 4.81 -0.25
CA SER A 454 12.75 5.56 0.69
C SER A 454 11.95 5.74 1.97
N TRP A 455 12.23 4.90 2.97
CA TRP A 455 11.43 4.77 4.18
C TRP A 455 11.46 5.99 5.10
N ASP A 456 12.47 6.84 4.94
CA ASP A 456 12.67 8.11 5.65
C ASP A 456 12.03 9.32 4.93
N GLN A 457 11.29 9.06 3.85
CA GLN A 457 10.60 10.08 3.07
C GLN A 457 9.07 9.91 3.18
N PRO A 458 8.30 10.99 3.01
CA PRO A 458 6.84 10.90 2.91
C PRO A 458 6.39 9.96 1.78
N HIS A 459 5.26 9.31 1.97
CA HIS A 459 4.61 8.47 0.96
C HIS A 459 3.09 8.71 1.03
N GLU A 460 2.53 9.37 0.04
CA GLU A 460 1.15 9.85 0.04
C GLU A 460 0.82 10.65 1.32
N GLY A 461 1.75 11.52 1.73
CA GLY A 461 1.67 12.30 2.95
C GLY A 461 2.70 11.91 4.00
N ASN A 462 2.75 12.69 5.07
CA ASN A 462 3.69 12.54 6.17
C ASN A 462 2.94 12.18 7.45
N MET A 463 3.13 10.94 7.95
CA MET A 463 2.41 10.44 9.12
C MET A 463 2.67 11.29 10.39
N PHE A 464 3.88 11.85 10.56
CA PHE A 464 4.16 12.72 11.69
C PHE A 464 3.34 14.02 11.61
N GLU A 465 3.34 14.69 10.45
CA GLU A 465 2.59 15.93 10.22
C GLU A 465 1.07 15.70 10.22
N PHE A 466 0.62 14.51 9.85
CA PHE A 466 -0.79 14.13 9.89
C PHE A 466 -1.31 13.93 11.31
N LEU A 467 -0.48 13.34 12.19
CA LEU A 467 -0.86 13.02 13.57
C LEU A 467 -0.51 14.11 14.58
N TYR A 468 0.43 15.01 14.27
CA TYR A 468 0.88 16.07 15.16
C TYR A 468 0.89 17.42 14.47
N LYS A 469 0.55 18.45 15.23
CA LYS A 469 0.60 19.84 14.78
C LYS A 469 1.51 20.64 15.70
N ARG A 470 2.34 21.50 15.11
CA ARG A 470 3.17 22.45 15.83
C ARG A 470 2.32 23.60 16.37
N ARG A 471 2.65 24.09 17.59
CA ARG A 471 2.14 25.35 18.15
C ARG A 471 3.29 26.23 18.62
N SER A 472 3.04 27.51 18.74
CA SER A 472 3.93 28.42 19.46
C SER A 472 3.98 28.06 20.94
N ILE A 473 5.16 28.20 21.55
CA ILE A 473 5.37 28.04 22.98
C ILE A 473 6.37 29.06 23.46
N ASP A 474 6.00 29.79 24.51
CA ASP A 474 6.87 30.68 25.28
C ASP A 474 6.83 30.20 26.74
N ARG A 475 7.98 30.18 27.40
CA ARG A 475 8.12 29.71 28.78
C ARG A 475 8.93 30.75 29.56
N CYS A 476 8.39 31.20 30.68
CA CYS A 476 9.07 32.12 31.60
C CYS A 476 9.59 31.42 32.86
N TRP A 477 9.37 30.13 33.00
CA TRP A 477 9.87 29.31 34.12
C TRP A 477 10.85 28.27 33.60
N ASN A 478 11.96 28.10 34.30
CA ASN A 478 12.95 27.04 34.02
C ASN A 478 12.52 25.70 34.61
#